data_c836987089caeeece78c561ff1d7d85a
#
_entry.id   c836987089caeeece78c561ff1d7d85a
#
_cell.length_a   1.000
_cell.length_b   1.000
_cell.length_c   1.000
_cell.angle_alpha   90.00
_cell.angle_beta   90.00
_cell.angle_gamma   90.00
#
_symmetry.space_group_name_H-M   'P 1'
#
loop_
_entity.id
_entity.type
_entity.pdbx_description
1 polymer ?
#
loop_
_entity_poly.entity_id
_entity_poly.type
_entity_poly.pdbx_seq_one_letter_code
_entity_poly.pdbx_strand_id
1 'polypeptide(L)'
;QRQMCIRDSYTNEMYIGGMSSSLPEDVQEEMYHSVPGLEHAKIVKNAYAIEYDCINPRQLYPTLEFKKIKGLFSGGQFNGSSGYEEAAAQGLIAGINAALEVKGQEQLILDRSEAYIGVLIDDLVTKENHEPYRMMTSRAEYRLLLRQDNADLRPVSYTHLTLPTKRI
;
A
#
# COMPACT_ATOMS: atom_id res chain seq x y z
N GLN A 1 -23.95 -3.93 -9.67
CA GLN A 1 -22.61 -3.61 -10.18
C GLN A 1 -22.51 -4.06 -11.63
N ARG A 2 -22.13 -3.15 -12.53
CA ARG A 2 -21.83 -3.50 -13.91
C ARG A 2 -20.49 -4.25 -13.92
N GLN A 3 -20.53 -5.54 -14.12
CA GLN A 3 -19.31 -6.32 -14.32
C GLN A 3 -18.73 -5.95 -15.69
N MET A 4 -17.47 -5.53 -15.70
CA MET A 4 -16.79 -5.26 -16.96
C MET A 4 -16.11 -6.55 -17.44
N CYS A 5 -16.57 -7.03 -18.59
CA CYS A 5 -15.85 -8.08 -19.34
C CYS A 5 -14.89 -7.39 -20.31
N ILE A 6 -13.60 -7.67 -20.19
CA ILE A 6 -12.57 -7.20 -21.13
C ILE A 6 -12.22 -8.37 -22.02
N ARG A 7 -12.44 -8.20 -23.33
CA ARG A 7 -12.07 -9.18 -24.33
C ARG A 7 -10.69 -8.87 -24.89
N ASP A 8 -9.83 -9.86 -24.93
CA ASP A 8 -8.58 -9.76 -25.66
C ASP A 8 -8.85 -9.81 -27.17
N SER A 9 -8.11 -9.04 -27.95
CA SER A 9 -8.24 -8.98 -29.41
C SER A 9 -7.77 -10.26 -30.13
N TYR A 10 -7.00 -11.10 -29.44
CA TYR A 10 -6.38 -12.30 -30.01
C TYR A 10 -7.05 -13.62 -29.59
N THR A 11 -7.88 -13.60 -28.55
CA THR A 11 -8.56 -14.77 -28.00
C THR A 11 -10.03 -14.49 -27.76
N ASN A 12 -10.83 -15.57 -27.58
CA ASN A 12 -12.21 -15.45 -27.11
C ASN A 12 -12.32 -15.45 -25.58
N GLU A 13 -11.19 -15.41 -24.90
CA GLU A 13 -11.14 -15.32 -23.45
C GLU A 13 -11.60 -13.95 -22.99
N MET A 14 -12.34 -13.92 -21.90
CA MET A 14 -12.88 -12.70 -21.30
C MET A 14 -12.48 -12.62 -19.84
N TYR A 15 -11.94 -11.49 -19.45
CA TYR A 15 -11.70 -11.20 -18.05
C TYR A 15 -12.97 -10.67 -17.40
N ILE A 16 -13.40 -11.29 -16.29
CA ILE A 16 -14.57 -10.89 -15.53
C ILE A 16 -14.10 -10.13 -14.28
N GLY A 17 -14.24 -8.81 -14.31
CA GLY A 17 -13.93 -7.96 -13.16
C GLY A 17 -14.97 -8.07 -12.05
N GLY A 18 -14.52 -7.97 -10.79
CA GLY A 18 -15.40 -7.92 -9.62
C GLY A 18 -15.87 -9.27 -9.07
N MET A 19 -15.35 -10.40 -9.64
CA MET A 19 -15.67 -11.74 -9.14
C MET A 19 -14.42 -12.52 -8.68
N SER A 20 -13.33 -11.81 -8.39
CA SER A 20 -12.14 -12.43 -7.81
C SER A 20 -12.46 -13.02 -6.44
N SER A 21 -12.02 -14.26 -6.20
CA SER A 21 -12.33 -15.02 -5.00
C SER A 21 -11.17 -15.93 -4.64
N SER A 22 -11.04 -16.27 -3.37
CA SER A 22 -10.13 -17.29 -2.84
C SER A 22 -10.82 -18.63 -2.59
N LEU A 23 -12.06 -18.77 -3.03
CA LEU A 23 -12.83 -19.98 -2.85
C LEU A 23 -12.23 -21.15 -3.66
N PRO A 24 -12.48 -22.40 -3.28
CA PRO A 24 -12.10 -23.58 -4.05
C PRO A 24 -12.66 -23.55 -5.49
N GLU A 25 -12.02 -24.25 -6.42
CA GLU A 25 -12.32 -24.19 -7.83
C GLU A 25 -13.77 -24.62 -8.16
N ASP A 26 -14.25 -25.67 -7.51
CA ASP A 26 -15.62 -26.19 -7.64
C ASP A 26 -16.66 -25.14 -7.24
N VAL A 27 -16.40 -24.43 -6.14
CA VAL A 27 -17.27 -23.36 -5.64
C VAL A 27 -17.24 -22.15 -6.58
N GLN A 28 -16.06 -21.83 -7.15
CA GLN A 28 -15.95 -20.77 -8.13
C GLN A 28 -16.78 -21.08 -9.39
N GLU A 29 -16.75 -22.33 -9.88
CA GLU A 29 -17.53 -22.75 -11.02
C GLU A 29 -19.04 -22.60 -10.77
N GLU A 30 -19.53 -23.07 -9.62
CA GLU A 30 -20.93 -22.89 -9.22
C GLU A 30 -21.31 -21.39 -9.10
N MET A 31 -20.43 -20.59 -8.51
CA MET A 31 -20.62 -19.15 -8.37
C MET A 31 -20.76 -18.46 -9.74
N TYR A 32 -19.89 -18.78 -10.69
CA TYR A 32 -19.97 -18.21 -12.03
C TYR A 32 -21.23 -18.67 -12.77
N HIS A 33 -21.59 -19.95 -12.69
CA HIS A 33 -22.79 -20.49 -13.35
C HIS A 33 -24.10 -19.94 -12.74
N SER A 34 -24.08 -19.44 -11.53
CA SER A 34 -25.24 -18.78 -10.92
C SER A 34 -25.54 -17.38 -11.49
N VAL A 35 -24.61 -16.81 -12.28
CA VAL A 35 -24.76 -15.47 -12.85
C VAL A 35 -25.48 -15.56 -14.19
N PRO A 36 -26.61 -14.83 -14.40
CA PRO A 36 -27.31 -14.81 -15.67
C PRO A 36 -26.41 -14.44 -16.86
N GLY A 37 -26.34 -15.31 -17.85
CA GLY A 37 -25.50 -15.18 -19.03
C GLY A 37 -24.14 -15.88 -18.93
N LEU A 38 -23.81 -16.49 -17.78
CA LEU A 38 -22.59 -17.27 -17.56
C LEU A 38 -22.88 -18.74 -17.24
N GLU A 39 -24.11 -19.20 -17.39
CA GLU A 39 -24.58 -20.55 -17.03
C GLU A 39 -23.77 -21.66 -17.69
N HIS A 40 -23.18 -21.38 -18.84
CA HIS A 40 -22.38 -22.33 -19.63
C HIS A 40 -20.95 -21.84 -19.87
N ALA A 41 -20.49 -20.85 -19.12
CA ALA A 41 -19.14 -20.31 -19.24
C ALA A 41 -18.11 -21.35 -18.79
N LYS A 42 -17.05 -21.51 -19.59
CA LYS A 42 -15.92 -22.35 -19.23
C LYS A 42 -14.86 -21.49 -18.57
N ILE A 43 -14.51 -21.81 -17.33
CA ILE A 43 -13.41 -21.13 -16.63
C ILE A 43 -12.08 -21.63 -17.22
N VAL A 44 -11.29 -20.72 -17.78
CA VAL A 44 -9.96 -21.00 -18.33
C VAL A 44 -8.89 -20.87 -17.27
N LYS A 45 -9.08 -19.91 -16.34
CA LYS A 45 -8.18 -19.64 -15.23
C LYS A 45 -8.98 -19.23 -14.01
N ASN A 46 -8.86 -20.00 -12.95
CA ASN A 46 -9.52 -19.72 -11.68
C ASN A 46 -8.94 -18.45 -11.01
N ALA A 47 -9.79 -17.78 -10.24
CA ALA A 47 -9.33 -16.74 -9.34
C ALA A 47 -8.48 -17.36 -8.21
N TYR A 48 -7.59 -16.57 -7.65
CA TYR A 48 -6.67 -17.01 -6.61
C TYR A 48 -6.51 -15.94 -5.54
N ALA A 49 -6.20 -16.36 -4.32
CA ALA A 49 -5.76 -15.47 -3.27
C ALA A 49 -4.24 -15.30 -3.35
N ILE A 50 -3.80 -14.11 -2.97
CA ILE A 50 -2.38 -13.85 -2.77
C ILE A 50 -2.17 -13.74 -1.26
N GLU A 51 -1.29 -14.58 -0.73
CA GLU A 51 -0.83 -14.51 0.64
C GLU A 51 0.53 -13.83 0.69
N TYR A 52 0.77 -13.09 1.76
CA TYR A 52 2.00 -12.36 1.94
C TYR A 52 2.59 -12.64 3.32
N ASP A 53 3.87 -12.96 3.34
CA ASP A 53 4.63 -12.92 4.58
C ASP A 53 4.85 -11.47 5.00
N CYS A 54 4.59 -11.18 6.27
CA CYS A 54 4.85 -9.87 6.84
C CYS A 54 5.37 -10.00 8.27
N ILE A 55 6.12 -8.99 8.70
CA ILE A 55 6.53 -8.85 10.09
C ILE A 55 5.43 -8.15 10.90
N ASN A 56 5.53 -8.22 12.22
CA ASN A 56 4.80 -7.29 13.06
C ASN A 56 5.50 -5.92 13.03
N PRO A 57 4.90 -4.88 12.40
CA PRO A 57 5.57 -3.59 12.20
C PRO A 57 5.80 -2.81 13.49
N ARG A 58 5.21 -3.21 14.60
CA ARG A 58 5.52 -2.65 15.94
C ARG A 58 6.97 -2.91 16.39
N GLN A 59 7.71 -3.76 15.66
CA GLN A 59 9.14 -3.96 15.83
C GLN A 59 9.98 -2.83 15.22
N LEU A 60 9.35 -1.91 14.49
CA LEU A 60 10.01 -0.75 13.87
C LEU A 60 9.83 0.50 14.72
N TYR A 61 10.81 1.40 14.60
CA TYR A 61 10.67 2.79 15.01
C TYR A 61 9.84 3.58 13.98
N PRO A 62 9.36 4.78 14.30
CA PRO A 62 8.72 5.67 13.31
C PRO A 62 9.62 6.02 12.12
N THR A 63 10.94 5.83 12.24
CA THR A 63 11.93 5.96 11.17
C THR A 63 11.96 4.77 10.21
N LEU A 64 11.17 3.72 10.49
CA LEU A 64 11.16 2.40 9.82
C LEU A 64 12.43 1.57 10.04
N GLU A 65 13.27 1.94 11.00
CA GLU A 65 14.39 1.14 11.46
C GLU A 65 13.92 0.05 12.44
N PHE A 66 14.53 -1.13 12.38
CA PHE A 66 14.27 -2.19 13.34
C PHE A 66 14.78 -1.84 14.74
N LYS A 67 13.94 -2.00 15.76
CA LYS A 67 14.31 -1.77 17.17
C LYS A 67 15.44 -2.68 17.66
N LYS A 68 15.53 -3.89 17.12
CA LYS A 68 16.51 -4.90 17.55
C LYS A 68 17.76 -4.98 16.67
N ILE A 69 17.73 -4.40 15.48
CA ILE A 69 18.82 -4.50 14.50
C ILE A 69 19.11 -3.11 13.98
N LYS A 70 20.16 -2.50 14.52
CA LYS A 70 20.60 -1.17 14.13
C LYS A 70 21.03 -1.13 12.65
N GLY A 71 20.63 -0.07 11.93
CA GLY A 71 20.97 0.13 10.52
C GLY A 71 20.12 -0.69 9.54
N LEU A 72 19.18 -1.52 10.03
CA LEU A 72 18.25 -2.25 9.19
C LEU A 72 16.91 -1.50 9.11
N PHE A 73 16.54 -1.09 7.91
CA PHE A 73 15.27 -0.42 7.61
C PHE A 73 14.35 -1.32 6.80
N SER A 74 13.07 -1.15 6.95
CA SER A 74 12.06 -1.94 6.26
C SER A 74 10.98 -1.07 5.65
N GLY A 75 10.44 -1.49 4.51
CA GLY A 75 9.34 -0.78 3.84
C GLY A 75 8.54 -1.70 2.92
N GLY A 76 7.30 -1.28 2.65
CA GLY A 76 6.41 -1.96 1.72
C GLY A 76 5.56 -3.04 2.36
N GLN A 77 5.19 -4.02 1.55
CA GLN A 77 4.30 -5.10 1.92
C GLN A 77 4.80 -5.92 3.12
N PHE A 78 6.11 -6.08 3.24
CA PHE A 78 6.75 -6.77 4.35
C PHE A 78 6.37 -6.18 5.73
N ASN A 79 6.02 -4.90 5.77
CA ASN A 79 5.50 -4.22 6.97
C ASN A 79 3.98 -4.35 7.15
N GLY A 80 3.31 -5.24 6.43
CA GLY A 80 1.88 -5.49 6.58
C GLY A 80 0.97 -4.51 5.84
N SER A 81 1.45 -3.82 4.82
CA SER A 81 0.64 -3.00 3.90
C SER A 81 0.49 -3.68 2.54
N SER A 82 -0.66 -3.52 1.87
CA SER A 82 -0.93 -4.21 0.61
C SER A 82 -0.98 -3.31 -0.63
N GLY A 83 -0.89 -1.98 -0.48
CA GLY A 83 -0.98 -1.03 -1.58
C GLY A 83 0.38 -0.61 -2.13
N TYR A 84 0.44 -0.32 -3.44
CA TYR A 84 1.65 0.18 -4.08
C TYR A 84 2.07 1.55 -3.55
N GLU A 85 1.10 2.42 -3.27
CA GLU A 85 1.32 3.76 -2.74
C GLU A 85 1.89 3.70 -1.32
N GLU A 86 1.36 2.81 -0.49
CA GLU A 86 1.88 2.57 0.85
C GLU A 86 3.31 2.02 0.82
N ALA A 87 3.59 1.12 -0.12
CA ALA A 87 4.92 0.55 -0.29
C ALA A 87 5.94 1.60 -0.74
N ALA A 88 5.55 2.45 -1.70
CA ALA A 88 6.40 3.54 -2.19
C ALA A 88 6.70 4.57 -1.10
N ALA A 89 5.68 4.96 -0.33
CA ALA A 89 5.84 5.91 0.77
C ALA A 89 6.79 5.38 1.86
N GLN A 90 6.61 4.13 2.28
CA GLN A 90 7.49 3.50 3.26
C GLN A 90 8.91 3.36 2.74
N GLY A 91 9.08 2.90 1.48
CA GLY A 91 10.39 2.78 0.87
C GLY A 91 11.14 4.11 0.78
N LEU A 92 10.42 5.19 0.47
CA LEU A 92 10.99 6.54 0.45
C LEU A 92 11.49 6.97 1.83
N ILE A 93 10.67 6.85 2.87
CA ILE A 93 11.06 7.25 4.24
C ILE A 93 12.17 6.36 4.79
N ALA A 94 12.09 5.05 4.59
CA ALA A 94 13.15 4.11 4.97
C ALA A 94 14.48 4.45 4.30
N GLY A 95 14.47 4.74 2.99
CA GLY A 95 15.66 5.13 2.24
C GLY A 95 16.26 6.46 2.67
N ILE A 96 15.41 7.48 2.95
CA ILE A 96 15.86 8.77 3.48
C ILE A 96 16.54 8.55 4.85
N ASN A 97 15.89 7.83 5.75
CA ASN A 97 16.40 7.61 7.10
C ASN A 97 17.68 6.77 7.12
N ALA A 98 17.78 5.77 6.26
CA ALA A 98 19.03 5.02 6.08
C ALA A 98 20.18 5.93 5.61
N ALA A 99 19.92 6.84 4.68
CA ALA A 99 20.92 7.79 4.20
C ALA A 99 21.31 8.82 5.27
N LEU A 100 20.36 9.29 6.08
CA LEU A 100 20.61 10.20 7.20
C LEU A 100 21.42 9.52 8.31
N GLU A 101 21.11 8.25 8.63
CA GLU A 101 21.88 7.43 9.58
C GLU A 101 23.35 7.31 9.16
N VAL A 102 23.61 6.99 7.89
CA VAL A 102 24.99 6.91 7.36
C VAL A 102 25.73 8.23 7.45
N LYS A 103 25.01 9.35 7.31
CA LYS A 103 25.58 10.70 7.41
C LYS A 103 25.71 11.20 8.86
N GLY A 104 25.23 10.44 9.84
CA GLY A 104 25.16 10.89 11.25
C GLY A 104 24.25 12.10 11.47
N GLN A 105 23.24 12.24 10.62
CA GLN A 105 22.24 13.31 10.71
C GLN A 105 20.97 12.85 11.41
N GLU A 106 20.16 13.80 11.88
CA GLU A 106 18.89 13.51 12.50
C GLU A 106 17.93 12.85 11.50
N GLN A 107 17.29 11.76 11.93
CA GLN A 107 16.36 11.00 11.09
C GLN A 107 15.03 11.74 10.94
N LEU A 108 14.40 11.55 9.79
CA LEU A 108 13.13 12.15 9.43
C LEU A 108 11.98 11.35 10.05
N ILE A 109 11.16 12.00 10.86
CA ILE A 109 9.87 11.50 11.34
C ILE A 109 8.81 12.50 10.93
N LEU A 110 7.79 12.04 10.24
CA LEU A 110 6.64 12.85 9.83
C LEU A 110 5.49 12.65 10.80
N ASP A 111 4.97 13.74 11.33
CA ASP A 111 3.80 13.70 12.20
C ASP A 111 2.51 13.42 11.41
N ARG A 112 1.50 12.91 12.11
CA ARG A 112 0.16 12.65 11.55
C ARG A 112 -0.52 13.93 11.00
N SER A 113 -0.15 15.10 11.53
CA SER A 113 -0.64 16.39 11.07
C SER A 113 0.10 16.95 9.85
N GLU A 114 1.29 16.43 9.56
CA GLU A 114 2.15 16.92 8.46
C GLU A 114 1.88 16.23 7.14
N ALA A 115 1.66 14.91 7.17
CA ALA A 115 1.48 14.14 5.95
C ALA A 115 0.66 12.86 6.16
N TYR A 116 -0.01 12.38 5.09
CA TYR A 116 -0.60 11.04 5.08
C TYR A 116 0.44 9.93 5.29
N ILE A 117 1.68 10.15 4.87
CA ILE A 117 2.79 9.23 5.15
C ILE A 117 3.05 9.12 6.65
N GLY A 118 2.95 10.22 7.39
CA GLY A 118 3.02 10.21 8.86
C GLY A 118 1.90 9.39 9.49
N VAL A 119 0.67 9.56 9.02
CA VAL A 119 -0.48 8.74 9.48
C VAL A 119 -0.27 7.25 9.18
N LEU A 120 0.21 6.91 7.98
CA LEU A 120 0.52 5.54 7.57
C LEU A 120 1.54 4.89 8.50
N ILE A 121 2.68 5.55 8.70
CA ILE A 121 3.79 4.98 9.49
C ILE A 121 3.40 4.88 10.95
N ASP A 122 2.79 5.92 11.51
CA ASP A 122 2.33 5.90 12.90
C ASP A 122 1.32 4.78 13.14
N ASP A 123 0.32 4.62 12.26
CA ASP A 123 -0.64 3.52 12.37
C ASP A 123 0.03 2.14 12.31
N LEU A 124 1.05 1.96 11.44
CA LEU A 124 1.75 0.69 11.32
C LEU A 124 2.56 0.34 12.57
N VAL A 125 3.29 1.31 13.14
CA VAL A 125 4.21 1.03 14.25
C VAL A 125 3.56 1.07 15.64
N THR A 126 2.35 1.65 15.76
CA THR A 126 1.64 1.79 17.04
C THR A 126 0.42 0.90 17.17
N LYS A 127 -0.34 0.70 16.08
CA LYS A 127 -1.58 -0.06 16.11
C LYS A 127 -1.35 -1.52 15.78
N GLU A 128 -2.16 -2.38 16.36
CA GLU A 128 -2.21 -3.78 15.97
C GLU A 128 -3.12 -3.95 14.76
N ASN A 129 -2.57 -4.45 13.66
CA ASN A 129 -3.31 -4.69 12.42
C ASN A 129 -3.35 -6.20 12.17
N HIS A 130 -4.55 -6.77 12.12
CA HIS A 130 -4.79 -8.19 11.79
C HIS A 130 -5.04 -8.39 10.28
N GLU A 131 -5.26 -7.30 9.56
CA GLU A 131 -5.50 -7.29 8.12
C GLU A 131 -4.45 -6.41 7.42
N PRO A 132 -4.17 -6.63 6.12
CA PRO A 132 -3.28 -5.78 5.37
C PRO A 132 -3.71 -4.32 5.45
N TYR A 133 -2.81 -3.46 5.88
CA TYR A 133 -3.10 -2.03 6.04
C TYR A 133 -3.33 -1.36 4.68
N ARG A 134 -4.41 -0.57 4.60
CA ARG A 134 -4.70 0.32 3.49
C ARG A 134 -4.89 1.73 4.01
N MET A 135 -4.21 2.68 3.36
CA MET A 135 -4.37 4.10 3.67
C MET A 135 -5.71 4.60 3.13
N MET A 136 -6.52 5.14 4.04
CA MET A 136 -7.80 5.77 3.70
C MET A 136 -7.84 7.15 4.35
N THR A 137 -8.51 8.10 3.70
CA THR A 137 -8.67 9.45 4.24
C THR A 137 -9.39 9.47 5.59
N SER A 138 -10.23 8.47 5.86
CA SER A 138 -10.92 8.30 7.15
C SER A 138 -9.99 8.00 8.33
N ARG A 139 -8.75 7.55 8.06
CA ARG A 139 -7.75 7.26 9.09
C ARG A 139 -7.02 8.51 9.59
N ALA A 140 -7.10 9.62 8.84
CA ALA A 140 -6.42 10.86 9.17
C ALA A 140 -7.36 11.79 9.94
N GLU A 141 -6.97 12.20 11.14
CA GLU A 141 -7.67 13.17 11.99
C GLU A 141 -7.63 14.56 11.36
N TYR A 142 -6.51 14.90 10.76
CA TYR A 142 -6.23 16.20 10.16
C TYR A 142 -6.56 16.27 8.66
N ARG A 143 -7.52 15.49 8.18
CA ARG A 143 -7.85 15.40 6.74
C ARG A 143 -8.24 16.74 6.08
N LEU A 144 -8.73 17.70 6.86
CA LEU A 144 -9.02 19.06 6.36
C LEU A 144 -7.76 19.87 6.14
N LEU A 145 -6.67 19.54 6.84
CA LEU A 145 -5.35 20.14 6.70
C LEU A 145 -4.53 19.42 5.61
N LEU A 146 -4.64 18.10 5.56
CA LEU A 146 -3.91 17.23 4.64
C LEU A 146 -4.58 17.17 3.27
N ARG A 147 -4.56 18.28 2.52
CA ARG A 147 -5.15 18.38 1.19
C ARG A 147 -4.09 18.22 0.10
N GLN A 148 -4.55 17.86 -1.09
CA GLN A 148 -3.68 17.71 -2.27
C GLN A 148 -3.10 19.07 -2.72
N ASP A 149 -3.92 20.12 -2.63
CA ASP A 149 -3.57 21.47 -3.09
C ASP A 149 -2.47 22.17 -2.27
N ASN A 150 -2.18 21.68 -1.06
CA ASN A 150 -1.14 22.20 -0.17
C ASN A 150 -0.07 21.17 0.20
N ALA A 151 -0.02 20.03 -0.48
CA ALA A 151 0.87 18.94 -0.12
C ALA A 151 2.35 19.30 -0.28
N ASP A 152 2.68 20.12 -1.25
CA ASP A 152 4.03 20.63 -1.53
C ASP A 152 4.49 21.68 -0.51
N LEU A 153 3.57 22.38 0.15
CA LEU A 153 3.91 23.45 1.10
C LEU A 153 4.19 22.90 2.51
N ARG A 154 3.58 21.77 2.89
CA ARG A 154 3.67 21.24 4.25
C ARG A 154 5.01 20.62 4.59
N PRO A 155 5.62 19.79 3.72
CA PRO A 155 6.94 19.21 3.97
C PRO A 155 8.10 20.03 3.35
N VAL A 156 7.94 21.34 3.15
CA VAL A 156 8.92 22.19 2.45
C VAL A 156 10.32 22.16 3.07
N SER A 157 10.41 22.02 4.38
CA SER A 157 11.70 21.88 5.08
C SER A 157 12.47 20.65 4.64
N TYR A 158 11.79 19.61 4.17
CA TYR A 158 12.39 18.34 3.74
C TYR A 158 12.63 18.28 2.23
N THR A 159 11.86 18.99 1.41
CA THR A 159 12.07 19.05 -0.04
C THR A 159 13.38 19.74 -0.42
N HIS A 160 13.90 20.63 0.41
CA HIS A 160 15.22 21.22 0.24
C HIS A 160 16.37 20.23 0.48
N LEU A 161 16.12 19.14 1.19
CA LEU A 161 17.13 18.13 1.50
C LEU A 161 17.19 16.98 0.48
N THR A 162 16.14 16.76 -0.31
CA THR A 162 15.99 15.48 -1.00
C THR A 162 15.94 15.50 -2.52
N LEU A 163 15.56 16.59 -3.19
CA LEU A 163 15.58 16.62 -4.66
C LEU A 163 15.84 18.05 -5.16
N PRO A 164 16.88 18.28 -5.96
CA PRO A 164 16.93 19.44 -6.82
C PRO A 164 15.86 19.24 -7.90
N THR A 165 14.64 19.60 -7.63
CA THR A 165 13.63 19.75 -8.67
C THR A 165 14.04 20.93 -9.53
N LYS A 166 14.78 20.64 -10.61
CA LYS A 166 14.80 21.58 -11.72
C LYS A 166 13.34 21.75 -12.15
N ARG A 167 12.78 22.92 -11.86
CA ARG A 167 11.63 23.41 -12.60
C ARG A 167 12.02 23.43 -14.06
N ILE A 168 11.39 22.58 -14.86
CA ILE A 168 11.35 22.70 -16.31
C ILE A 168 10.29 23.75 -16.62
#